data_c02de9a1d384317c4830a1af779d0042
#
_entry.id   c02de9a1d384317c4830a1af779d0042
#
_cell.length_a   1.000
_cell.length_b   1.000
_cell.length_c   1.000
_cell.angle_alpha   90.00
_cell.angle_beta   90.00
_cell.angle_gamma   90.00
#
_symmetry.space_group_name_H-M   'P 1'
#
loop_
_entity.id
_entity.type
_entity.pdbx_description
1 polymer ?
#
loop_
_entity_poly.entity_id
_entity_poly.type
_entity_poly.pdbx_seq_one_letter_code
_entity_poly.pdbx_strand_id
1 'polypeptide(L)'
;VECCYGKQTYSGEYSDAHELQIGLTLMQKVLIELNKLGLPITFMAVPGNHGENRKNGKSYTDFMDNKDIAVAWYVENAFQYDKKLYKQFKFIYPNHVEDDITLTYASNGNLLGFAHGHQFRSGGGTLALGKAQAWHKNQKYGDWEVGFANILNYGHFHHFSILEDPQLIIGAPALDGGSKWIEQTHGKRTHAGILSYTIDKGGANNIYIAKKKSHKDFG
;
A
#
# COMPACT_ATOMS: atom_id res chain seq x y z
N VAL A 1 -8.27 3.56 5.15
CA VAL A 1 -9.37 4.50 5.46
C VAL A 1 -10.16 4.74 4.19
N GLU A 2 -11.47 4.51 4.21
CA GLU A 2 -12.31 4.77 3.04
C GLU A 2 -12.73 6.24 3.00
N CYS A 3 -12.34 6.94 1.96
CA CYS A 3 -12.96 8.22 1.62
C CYS A 3 -14.20 7.95 0.78
N CYS A 4 -15.36 8.28 1.33
CA CYS A 4 -16.63 7.96 0.71
C CYS A 4 -16.85 8.71 -0.61
N TYR A 5 -17.03 7.99 -1.70
CA TYR A 5 -17.87 8.49 -2.77
C TYR A 5 -19.27 8.76 -2.19
N GLY A 6 -19.93 9.86 -2.57
CA GLY A 6 -21.21 10.26 -1.99
C GLY A 6 -22.33 9.20 -1.96
N LYS A 7 -22.18 8.10 -2.73
CA LYS A 7 -23.07 6.94 -2.70
C LYS A 7 -22.64 5.85 -1.69
N GLN A 8 -21.43 5.95 -1.12
CA GLN A 8 -20.85 4.95 -0.19
C GLN A 8 -21.00 5.38 1.27
N THR A 9 -21.44 6.61 1.53
CA THR A 9 -21.61 7.17 2.88
C THR A 9 -22.49 6.31 3.80
N TYR A 10 -23.37 5.50 3.22
CA TYR A 10 -24.28 4.62 3.96
C TYR A 10 -23.87 3.13 3.94
N SER A 11 -22.79 2.79 3.27
CA SER A 11 -22.30 1.39 3.18
C SER A 11 -21.10 1.11 4.09
N GLY A 12 -20.50 2.13 4.68
CA GLY A 12 -19.44 1.99 5.67
C GLY A 12 -20.00 1.59 7.04
N GLU A 13 -19.38 0.61 7.70
CA GLU A 13 -19.74 0.20 9.06
C GLU A 13 -19.34 1.25 10.10
N TYR A 14 -18.37 2.12 9.75
CA TYR A 14 -17.75 3.09 10.66
C TYR A 14 -17.71 4.48 10.05
N SER A 15 -17.69 5.50 10.92
CA SER A 15 -17.42 6.86 10.49
C SER A 15 -15.93 7.04 10.15
N ASP A 16 -15.59 8.04 9.33
CA ASP A 16 -14.22 8.39 8.98
C ASP A 16 -13.28 8.49 10.21
N ALA A 17 -13.77 9.07 11.30
CA ALA A 17 -13.00 9.20 12.54
C ALA A 17 -12.72 7.85 13.19
N HIS A 18 -13.70 6.94 13.20
CA HIS A 18 -13.52 5.59 13.72
C HIS A 18 -12.56 4.78 12.85
N GLU A 19 -12.66 4.88 11.53
CA GLU A 19 -11.74 4.18 10.62
C GLU A 19 -10.29 4.66 10.82
N LEU A 20 -10.08 5.97 10.97
CA LEU A 20 -8.78 6.54 11.25
C LEU A 20 -8.24 6.00 12.59
N GLN A 21 -9.06 5.98 13.63
CA GLN A 21 -8.69 5.45 14.95
C GLN A 21 -8.35 3.96 14.89
N ILE A 22 -9.12 3.16 14.15
CA ILE A 22 -8.87 1.73 13.97
C ILE A 22 -7.54 1.53 13.21
N GLY A 23 -7.32 2.29 12.14
CA GLY A 23 -6.09 2.25 11.34
C GLY A 23 -4.85 2.57 12.18
N LEU A 24 -4.91 3.64 12.98
CA LEU A 24 -3.86 4.02 13.93
C LEU A 24 -3.56 2.89 14.93
N THR A 25 -4.60 2.40 15.59
CA THR A 25 -4.45 1.36 16.60
C THR A 25 -3.87 0.07 16.02
N LEU A 26 -4.33 -0.30 14.82
CA LEU A 26 -3.84 -1.50 14.14
C LEU A 26 -2.37 -1.35 13.76
N MET A 27 -1.98 -0.22 13.14
CA MET A 27 -0.59 0.02 12.74
C MET A 27 0.35 0.05 13.94
N GLN A 28 -0.03 0.73 15.03
CA GLN A 28 0.76 0.73 16.26
C GLN A 28 0.98 -0.69 16.79
N LYS A 29 -0.08 -1.50 16.87
CA LYS A 29 0.02 -2.89 17.33
C LYS A 29 0.95 -3.72 16.43
N VAL A 30 0.80 -3.61 15.10
CA VAL A 30 1.66 -4.34 14.14
C VAL A 30 3.12 -3.96 14.32
N LEU A 31 3.43 -2.67 14.41
CA LEU A 31 4.80 -2.21 14.57
C LEU A 31 5.41 -2.60 15.92
N ILE A 32 4.63 -2.54 17.01
CA ILE A 32 5.07 -3.00 18.32
C ILE A 32 5.36 -4.52 18.30
N GLU A 33 4.52 -5.32 17.66
CA GLU A 33 4.77 -6.77 17.53
C GLU A 33 6.02 -7.04 16.69
N LEU A 34 6.21 -6.35 15.56
CA LEU A 34 7.40 -6.47 14.75
C LEU A 34 8.67 -6.07 15.50
N ASN A 35 8.60 -5.03 16.35
CA ASN A 35 9.74 -4.61 17.16
C ASN A 35 10.26 -5.68 18.13
N LYS A 36 9.42 -6.65 18.51
CA LYS A 36 9.84 -7.78 19.35
C LYS A 36 10.88 -8.67 18.66
N LEU A 37 11.02 -8.58 17.34
CA LEU A 37 12.05 -9.28 16.59
C LEU A 37 13.46 -8.72 16.84
N GLY A 38 13.58 -7.54 17.46
CA GLY A 38 14.87 -6.89 17.77
C GLY A 38 15.63 -6.40 16.53
N LEU A 39 14.94 -6.22 15.39
CA LEU A 39 15.51 -5.76 14.14
C LEU A 39 15.13 -4.29 13.88
N PRO A 40 15.99 -3.52 13.18
CA PRO A 40 15.59 -2.20 12.69
C PRO A 40 14.39 -2.31 11.74
N ILE A 41 13.42 -1.40 11.88
CA ILE A 41 12.19 -1.40 11.09
C ILE A 41 12.11 -0.11 10.29
N THR A 42 11.95 -0.21 8.98
CA THR A 42 11.56 0.93 8.14
C THR A 42 10.08 0.80 7.79
N PHE A 43 9.27 1.72 8.29
CA PHE A 43 7.86 1.84 7.95
C PHE A 43 7.70 2.82 6.79
N MET A 44 7.03 2.39 5.73
CA MET A 44 6.80 3.19 4.54
C MET A 44 5.32 3.27 4.21
N ALA A 45 4.83 4.45 3.80
CA ALA A 45 3.45 4.65 3.40
C ALA A 45 3.36 5.49 2.11
N VAL A 46 2.50 5.08 1.20
CA VAL A 46 2.14 5.84 -0.01
C VAL A 46 0.66 6.21 0.02
N PRO A 47 0.26 7.37 -0.53
CA PRO A 47 -1.13 7.80 -0.51
C PRO A 47 -1.99 6.93 -1.42
N GLY A 48 -3.13 6.45 -0.90
CA GLY A 48 -4.14 5.73 -1.65
C GLY A 48 -5.32 6.61 -2.04
N ASN A 49 -6.04 6.22 -3.09
CA ASN A 49 -7.19 6.99 -3.56
C ASN A 49 -8.40 6.99 -2.61
N HIS A 50 -8.49 6.04 -1.69
CA HIS A 50 -9.53 6.00 -0.66
C HIS A 50 -9.21 6.92 0.54
N GLY A 51 -7.94 7.24 0.76
CA GLY A 51 -7.52 8.22 1.75
C GLY A 51 -7.69 9.69 1.33
N GLU A 52 -7.93 9.97 0.04
CA GLU A 52 -8.05 11.33 -0.48
C GLU A 52 -9.30 12.06 0.03
N ASN A 53 -9.19 13.36 0.28
CA ASN A 53 -10.35 14.23 0.47
C ASN A 53 -11.02 14.51 -0.87
N ARG A 54 -12.28 14.14 -1.00
CA ARG A 54 -13.03 14.22 -2.28
C ARG A 54 -14.28 15.07 -2.17
N LYS A 55 -14.49 15.90 -3.20
CA LYS A 55 -15.73 16.65 -3.40
C LYS A 55 -16.28 16.32 -4.79
N ASN A 56 -17.53 15.87 -4.86
CA ASN A 56 -18.17 15.43 -6.11
C ASN A 56 -17.36 14.36 -6.87
N GLY A 57 -16.71 13.43 -6.13
CA GLY A 57 -15.93 12.34 -6.69
C GLY A 57 -14.53 12.72 -7.20
N LYS A 58 -14.11 13.98 -7.04
CA LYS A 58 -12.78 14.46 -7.42
C LYS A 58 -11.98 14.83 -6.17
N SER A 59 -10.71 14.49 -6.13
CA SER A 59 -9.78 15.03 -5.14
C SER A 59 -9.74 16.56 -5.28
N TYR A 60 -9.78 17.29 -4.18
CA TYR A 60 -9.77 18.75 -4.16
C TYR A 60 -8.69 19.32 -3.25
N THR A 61 -7.94 18.47 -2.57
CA THR A 61 -6.82 18.85 -1.73
C THR A 61 -5.53 18.23 -2.26
N ASP A 62 -4.42 18.65 -1.71
CA ASP A 62 -3.11 18.07 -1.88
C ASP A 62 -3.14 16.57 -1.50
N PHE A 63 -2.34 15.73 -2.17
CA PHE A 63 -2.30 14.30 -1.84
C PHE A 63 -1.63 14.00 -0.50
N MET A 64 -0.95 14.98 0.12
CA MET A 64 -0.55 14.89 1.52
C MET A 64 -1.73 15.03 2.48
N ASP A 65 -2.81 15.68 2.07
CA ASP A 65 -4.08 15.70 2.79
C ASP A 65 -4.84 14.38 2.54
N ASN A 66 -4.18 13.29 2.93
CA ASN A 66 -4.58 11.93 2.68
C ASN A 66 -4.61 11.16 4.02
N LYS A 67 -5.71 10.48 4.29
CA LYS A 67 -5.93 9.76 5.55
C LYS A 67 -4.93 8.61 5.75
N ASP A 68 -4.46 7.98 4.66
CA ASP A 68 -3.46 6.91 4.76
C ASP A 68 -2.11 7.49 5.24
N ILE A 69 -1.74 8.67 4.74
CA ILE A 69 -0.55 9.40 5.19
C ILE A 69 -0.75 9.93 6.62
N ALA A 70 -1.94 10.41 6.95
CA ALA A 70 -2.25 10.84 8.31
C ALA A 70 -2.06 9.71 9.33
N VAL A 71 -2.46 8.47 9.00
CA VAL A 71 -2.20 7.30 9.86
C VAL A 71 -0.70 7.13 10.09
N ALA A 72 0.13 7.19 9.03
CA ALA A 72 1.58 7.05 9.16
C ALA A 72 2.18 8.14 10.05
N TRP A 73 1.79 9.38 9.83
CA TRP A 73 2.26 10.54 10.59
C TRP A 73 1.87 10.47 12.07
N TYR A 74 0.62 10.11 12.38
CA TYR A 74 0.16 9.97 13.78
C TYR A 74 0.85 8.80 14.49
N VAL A 75 1.11 7.70 13.79
CA VAL A 75 1.87 6.56 14.36
C VAL A 75 3.29 7.00 14.71
N GLU A 76 3.98 7.68 13.79
CA GLU A 76 5.32 8.22 14.05
C GLU A 76 5.31 9.16 15.25
N ASN A 77 4.38 10.14 15.27
CA ASN A 77 4.26 11.07 16.39
C ASN A 77 4.07 10.35 17.74
N ALA A 78 3.23 9.32 17.78
CA ALA A 78 3.02 8.55 19.00
C ALA A 78 4.32 7.85 19.46
N PHE A 79 5.12 7.33 18.53
CA PHE A 79 6.37 6.63 18.85
C PHE A 79 7.48 7.60 19.29
N GLN A 80 7.48 8.86 18.83
CA GLN A 80 8.46 9.87 19.23
C GLN A 80 8.48 10.14 20.74
N TYR A 81 7.38 9.89 21.45
CA TYR A 81 7.31 10.05 22.90
C TYR A 81 8.09 8.98 23.66
N ASP A 82 8.29 7.79 23.07
CA ASP A 82 9.19 6.77 23.61
C ASP A 82 10.50 6.75 22.79
N LYS A 83 11.50 7.48 23.28
CA LYS A 83 12.79 7.61 22.60
C LYS A 83 13.52 6.28 22.40
N LYS A 84 13.30 5.28 23.26
CA LYS A 84 13.91 3.97 23.14
C LYS A 84 13.25 3.17 22.00
N LEU A 85 11.94 3.21 21.94
CA LEU A 85 11.16 2.59 20.90
C LEU A 85 11.42 3.26 19.55
N TYR A 86 11.35 4.58 19.48
CA TYR A 86 11.52 5.36 18.25
C TYR A 86 12.84 5.11 17.53
N LYS A 87 13.94 4.89 18.26
CA LYS A 87 15.25 4.58 17.67
C LYS A 87 15.29 3.29 16.83
N GLN A 88 14.32 2.40 17.02
CA GLN A 88 14.22 1.16 16.24
C GLN A 88 13.52 1.35 14.89
N PHE A 89 12.89 2.51 14.69
CA PHE A 89 12.05 2.79 13.53
C PHE A 89 12.62 3.90 12.67
N LYS A 90 12.47 3.72 11.36
CA LYS A 90 12.57 4.77 10.35
C LYS A 90 11.21 4.90 9.68
N PHE A 91 10.67 6.11 9.62
CA PHE A 91 9.42 6.40 8.93
C PHE A 91 9.71 7.11 7.62
N ILE A 92 9.09 6.68 6.53
CA ILE A 92 9.23 7.27 5.19
C ILE A 92 7.84 7.37 4.58
N TYR A 93 7.43 8.58 4.25
CA TYR A 93 6.19 8.87 3.53
C TYR A 93 6.37 10.18 2.78
N PRO A 94 5.58 10.45 1.71
CA PRO A 94 5.66 11.69 0.96
C PRO A 94 5.49 12.92 1.86
N ASN A 95 6.14 14.01 1.51
CA ASN A 95 6.04 15.30 2.19
C ASN A 95 5.64 16.40 1.20
N HIS A 96 5.14 17.52 1.71
CA HIS A 96 4.67 18.64 0.89
C HIS A 96 5.69 19.25 -0.08
N VAL A 97 6.97 19.02 0.15
CA VAL A 97 8.04 19.66 -0.65
C VAL A 97 8.22 18.95 -1.98
N GLU A 98 8.00 17.63 -2.02
CA GLU A 98 8.40 16.80 -3.15
C GLU A 98 7.22 16.34 -3.99
N ASP A 99 6.00 16.56 -3.53
CA ASP A 99 4.77 16.20 -4.25
C ASP A 99 4.80 14.78 -4.83
N ASP A 100 5.38 13.81 -4.11
CA ASP A 100 5.58 12.46 -4.61
C ASP A 100 4.48 11.51 -4.10
N ILE A 101 3.78 10.87 -5.03
CA ILE A 101 2.78 9.84 -4.75
C ILE A 101 3.37 8.43 -4.77
N THR A 102 4.68 8.34 -4.92
CA THR A 102 5.46 7.11 -4.94
C THR A 102 6.63 7.19 -3.96
N LEU A 103 7.19 6.06 -3.60
CA LEU A 103 8.41 6.00 -2.80
C LEU A 103 9.39 5.02 -3.42
N THR A 104 10.67 5.29 -3.20
CA THR A 104 11.74 4.34 -3.50
C THR A 104 12.56 4.04 -2.26
N TYR A 105 13.14 2.85 -2.22
CA TYR A 105 14.00 2.42 -1.13
C TYR A 105 15.08 1.46 -1.61
N ALA A 106 16.33 1.83 -1.38
CA ALA A 106 17.46 0.97 -1.72
C ALA A 106 17.71 -0.07 -0.63
N SER A 107 17.75 -1.34 -0.97
CA SER A 107 18.03 -2.44 -0.06
C SER A 107 18.80 -3.56 -0.76
N ASN A 108 19.92 -3.99 -0.18
CA ASN A 108 20.72 -5.12 -0.66
C ASN A 108 21.08 -5.06 -2.16
N GLY A 109 21.37 -3.86 -2.68
CA GLY A 109 21.68 -3.66 -4.10
C GLY A 109 20.46 -3.61 -5.03
N ASN A 110 19.25 -3.63 -4.49
CA ASN A 110 18.01 -3.45 -5.23
C ASN A 110 17.41 -2.09 -4.92
N LEU A 111 16.76 -1.49 -5.92
CA LEU A 111 15.90 -0.33 -5.74
C LEU A 111 14.45 -0.81 -5.76
N LEU A 112 13.78 -0.68 -4.63
CA LEU A 112 12.37 -0.99 -4.49
C LEU A 112 11.55 0.26 -4.80
N GLY A 113 10.51 0.12 -5.61
CA GLY A 113 9.51 1.14 -5.87
C GLY A 113 8.19 0.77 -5.18
N PHE A 114 7.48 1.77 -4.70
CA PHE A 114 6.18 1.63 -4.06
C PHE A 114 5.20 2.65 -4.63
N ALA A 115 4.04 2.17 -5.05
CA ALA A 115 2.92 2.96 -5.54
C ALA A 115 1.60 2.37 -5.06
N HIS A 116 0.57 3.19 -4.84
CA HIS A 116 -0.74 2.61 -4.51
C HIS A 116 -1.33 1.83 -5.70
N GLY A 117 -1.19 2.34 -6.92
CA GLY A 117 -1.67 1.67 -8.15
C GLY A 117 -2.92 2.29 -8.77
N HIS A 118 -3.63 3.21 -8.11
CA HIS A 118 -4.78 3.93 -8.70
C HIS A 118 -4.39 4.82 -9.88
N GLN A 119 -3.12 5.20 -9.96
CA GLN A 119 -2.54 6.00 -11.05
C GLN A 119 -2.26 5.19 -12.31
N PHE A 120 -2.40 3.86 -12.31
CA PHE A 120 -2.17 3.00 -13.47
C PHE A 120 -3.32 3.09 -14.48
N ARG A 121 -3.43 4.23 -15.18
CA ARG A 121 -4.62 4.56 -16.00
C ARG A 121 -4.53 4.10 -17.45
N SER A 122 -3.32 3.97 -18.02
CA SER A 122 -3.17 3.86 -19.46
C SER A 122 -2.57 2.54 -19.92
N GLY A 123 -3.04 2.09 -21.07
CA GLY A 123 -2.37 1.11 -21.95
C GLY A 123 -2.32 -0.32 -21.38
N GLY A 124 -2.09 -1.28 -22.20
CA GLY A 124 -1.72 -2.62 -21.76
C GLY A 124 -2.86 -3.54 -21.36
N GLY A 125 -4.08 -3.27 -21.79
CA GLY A 125 -5.17 -4.20 -21.62
C GLY A 125 -5.88 -4.12 -20.26
N THR A 126 -6.66 -5.14 -19.96
CA THR A 126 -7.56 -5.19 -18.81
C THR A 126 -6.91 -5.64 -17.51
N LEU A 127 -5.72 -6.25 -17.57
CA LEU A 127 -5.04 -6.82 -16.41
C LEU A 127 -4.25 -5.75 -15.63
N ALA A 128 -4.34 -5.80 -14.30
CA ALA A 128 -3.62 -4.91 -13.38
C ALA A 128 -2.10 -4.92 -13.63
N LEU A 129 -1.51 -6.10 -13.85
CA LEU A 129 -0.08 -6.26 -14.14
C LEU A 129 0.35 -5.53 -15.40
N GLY A 130 -0.39 -5.65 -16.51
CA GLY A 130 -0.06 -4.94 -17.75
C GLY A 130 -0.14 -3.42 -17.58
N LYS A 131 -1.11 -2.92 -16.81
CA LYS A 131 -1.20 -1.50 -16.49
C LYS A 131 -0.03 -1.03 -15.60
N ALA A 132 0.35 -1.82 -14.61
CA ALA A 132 1.49 -1.53 -13.75
C ALA A 132 2.80 -1.48 -14.54
N GLN A 133 3.02 -2.46 -15.45
CA GLN A 133 4.20 -2.52 -16.31
C GLN A 133 4.28 -1.30 -17.25
N ALA A 134 3.18 -0.97 -17.92
CA ALA A 134 3.13 0.19 -18.81
C ALA A 134 3.36 1.50 -18.05
N TRP A 135 2.76 1.65 -16.89
CA TRP A 135 2.96 2.81 -16.02
C TRP A 135 4.41 2.92 -15.56
N HIS A 136 5.00 1.83 -15.06
CA HIS A 136 6.39 1.80 -14.59
C HIS A 136 7.39 2.18 -15.71
N LYS A 137 7.17 1.65 -16.91
CA LYS A 137 7.96 2.02 -18.09
C LYS A 137 7.84 3.52 -18.42
N ASN A 138 6.63 4.09 -18.30
CA ASN A 138 6.42 5.52 -18.51
C ASN A 138 7.11 6.37 -17.44
N GLN A 139 7.16 5.93 -16.19
CA GLN A 139 7.90 6.62 -15.13
C GLN A 139 9.40 6.70 -15.47
N LYS A 140 9.95 5.63 -16.01
CA LYS A 140 11.35 5.63 -16.46
C LYS A 140 11.60 6.61 -17.60
N TYR A 141 10.68 6.73 -18.55
CA TYR A 141 10.78 7.73 -19.62
C TYR A 141 10.62 9.17 -19.12
N GLY A 142 9.87 9.37 -18.05
CA GLY A 142 9.71 10.66 -17.38
C GLY A 142 10.83 10.99 -16.39
N ASP A 143 11.85 10.14 -16.30
CA ASP A 143 12.99 10.28 -15.37
C ASP A 143 12.60 10.32 -13.90
N TRP A 144 11.46 9.69 -13.54
CA TRP A 144 11.04 9.53 -12.16
C TRP A 144 11.78 8.37 -11.50
N GLU A 145 12.23 8.55 -10.25
CA GLU A 145 13.05 7.58 -9.54
C GLU A 145 12.38 6.19 -9.46
N VAL A 146 11.07 6.14 -9.23
CA VAL A 146 10.30 4.88 -9.19
C VAL A 146 10.38 4.10 -10.50
N GLY A 147 10.60 4.75 -11.64
CA GLY A 147 10.78 4.12 -12.95
C GLY A 147 12.08 3.31 -13.08
N PHE A 148 13.05 3.56 -12.20
CA PHE A 148 14.32 2.83 -12.15
C PHE A 148 14.30 1.68 -11.14
N ALA A 149 13.20 1.51 -10.41
CA ALA A 149 13.04 0.40 -9.47
C ALA A 149 13.13 -0.95 -10.20
N ASN A 150 13.95 -1.85 -9.68
CA ASN A 150 14.01 -3.22 -10.20
C ASN A 150 12.97 -4.15 -9.53
N ILE A 151 12.38 -3.70 -8.42
CA ILE A 151 11.23 -4.36 -7.78
C ILE A 151 10.15 -3.31 -7.53
N LEU A 152 9.04 -3.35 -8.28
CA LEU A 152 7.89 -2.48 -8.09
C LEU A 152 6.82 -3.17 -7.26
N ASN A 153 6.42 -2.55 -6.15
CA ASN A 153 5.32 -3.00 -5.30
C ASN A 153 4.10 -2.09 -5.50
N TYR A 154 2.91 -2.67 -5.63
CA TYR A 154 1.67 -1.89 -5.72
C TYR A 154 0.49 -2.58 -5.02
N GLY A 155 -0.53 -1.80 -4.65
CA GLY A 155 -1.79 -2.23 -4.05
C GLY A 155 -2.98 -2.05 -4.98
N HIS A 156 -4.05 -1.41 -4.51
CA HIS A 156 -5.24 -0.93 -5.21
C HIS A 156 -6.16 -2.02 -5.81
N PHE A 157 -5.60 -3.03 -6.41
CA PHE A 157 -6.38 -4.08 -7.11
C PHE A 157 -6.80 -5.23 -6.22
N HIS A 158 -6.42 -5.20 -4.94
CA HIS A 158 -6.82 -6.12 -3.88
C HIS A 158 -6.50 -7.60 -4.14
N HIS A 159 -5.62 -7.93 -5.08
CA HIS A 159 -5.22 -9.32 -5.33
C HIS A 159 -3.71 -9.44 -5.55
N PHE A 160 -3.18 -10.59 -5.12
CA PHE A 160 -1.79 -10.91 -5.40
C PHE A 160 -1.59 -11.14 -6.90
N SER A 161 -0.55 -10.54 -7.42
CA SER A 161 -0.11 -10.73 -8.80
C SER A 161 1.40 -10.51 -8.89
N ILE A 162 2.05 -11.22 -9.79
CA ILE A 162 3.50 -11.15 -10.00
C ILE A 162 3.84 -11.24 -11.48
N LEU A 163 4.78 -10.42 -11.90
CA LEU A 163 5.33 -10.41 -13.26
C LEU A 163 6.82 -10.08 -13.17
N GLU A 164 7.65 -10.83 -13.87
CA GLU A 164 9.07 -10.55 -14.05
C GLU A 164 9.35 -10.38 -15.55
N ASP A 165 9.59 -9.13 -16.01
CA ASP A 165 9.88 -8.80 -17.42
C ASP A 165 10.32 -7.34 -17.61
N PRO A 166 11.60 -6.99 -17.67
CA PRO A 166 12.72 -7.58 -16.93
C PRO A 166 12.72 -7.19 -15.45
N GLN A 167 11.89 -6.22 -15.03
CA GLN A 167 11.72 -5.84 -13.62
C GLN A 167 10.69 -6.74 -12.95
N LEU A 168 10.85 -6.94 -11.66
CA LEU A 168 9.88 -7.66 -10.85
C LEU A 168 8.75 -6.71 -10.42
N ILE A 169 7.53 -7.02 -10.82
CA ILE A 169 6.34 -6.24 -10.48
C ILE A 169 5.43 -7.10 -9.60
N ILE A 170 5.14 -6.64 -8.39
CA ILE A 170 4.38 -7.39 -7.39
C ILE A 170 3.15 -6.58 -6.96
N GLY A 171 1.96 -7.12 -7.20
CA GLY A 171 0.71 -6.62 -6.66
C GLY A 171 0.41 -7.28 -5.31
N ALA A 172 0.21 -6.48 -4.28
CA ALA A 172 -0.13 -6.96 -2.95
C ALA A 172 -1.64 -7.22 -2.81
N PRO A 173 -2.05 -8.26 -2.07
CA PRO A 173 -3.44 -8.43 -1.68
C PRO A 173 -3.84 -7.35 -0.67
N ALA A 174 -5.13 -7.11 -0.50
CA ALA A 174 -5.65 -6.26 0.57
C ALA A 174 -5.87 -7.06 1.86
N LEU A 175 -5.98 -6.36 2.98
CA LEU A 175 -6.34 -6.95 4.27
C LEU A 175 -7.84 -7.30 4.35
N ASP A 176 -8.67 -6.71 3.49
CA ASP A 176 -10.07 -7.06 3.35
C ASP A 176 -10.28 -8.30 2.45
N GLY A 177 -11.39 -9.00 2.62
CA GLY A 177 -11.75 -10.19 1.81
C GLY A 177 -12.40 -9.86 0.47
N GLY A 178 -12.40 -8.59 0.06
CA GLY A 178 -13.18 -8.10 -1.07
C GLY A 178 -14.65 -7.89 -0.72
N SER A 179 -15.36 -7.15 -1.58
CA SER A 179 -16.78 -6.90 -1.38
C SER A 179 -17.63 -7.83 -2.26
N LYS A 180 -18.81 -8.22 -1.76
CA LYS A 180 -19.81 -8.97 -2.55
C LYS A 180 -20.15 -8.25 -3.87
N TRP A 181 -20.11 -6.93 -3.87
CA TRP A 181 -20.35 -6.13 -5.07
C TRP A 181 -19.28 -6.39 -6.14
N ILE A 182 -17.99 -6.39 -5.77
CA ILE A 182 -16.87 -6.69 -6.69
C ILE A 182 -16.99 -8.13 -7.19
N GLU A 183 -17.31 -9.09 -6.32
CA GLU A 183 -17.49 -10.48 -6.71
C GLU A 183 -18.61 -10.63 -7.76
N GLN A 184 -19.73 -9.97 -7.55
CA GLN A 184 -20.89 -10.06 -8.45
C GLN A 184 -20.71 -9.29 -9.75
N THR A 185 -20.08 -8.11 -9.71
CA THR A 185 -19.95 -7.25 -10.90
C THR A 185 -18.76 -7.61 -11.78
N HIS A 186 -17.67 -8.11 -11.19
CA HIS A 186 -16.43 -8.38 -11.90
C HIS A 186 -16.05 -9.87 -11.92
N GLY A 187 -16.83 -10.74 -11.27
CA GLY A 187 -16.53 -12.16 -11.18
C GLY A 187 -15.20 -12.48 -10.48
N LYS A 188 -14.65 -11.55 -9.71
CA LYS A 188 -13.35 -11.68 -9.05
C LYS A 188 -13.55 -11.87 -7.56
N ARG A 189 -13.12 -13.00 -7.04
CA ARG A 189 -13.02 -13.24 -5.62
C ARG A 189 -11.59 -12.98 -5.17
N THR A 190 -11.40 -12.07 -4.21
CA THR A 190 -10.12 -11.78 -3.60
C THR A 190 -10.04 -12.40 -2.21
N HIS A 191 -8.84 -12.77 -1.78
CA HIS A 191 -8.61 -13.28 -0.44
C HIS A 191 -7.81 -12.24 0.34
N ALA A 192 -8.28 -11.94 1.55
CA ALA A 192 -7.53 -11.09 2.49
C ALA A 192 -6.15 -11.71 2.77
N GLY A 193 -5.12 -10.89 2.73
CA GLY A 193 -3.77 -11.38 2.96
C GLY A 193 -2.72 -10.28 3.11
N ILE A 194 -1.57 -10.69 3.58
CA ILE A 194 -0.37 -9.86 3.70
C ILE A 194 0.72 -10.49 2.85
N LEU A 195 1.30 -9.71 1.95
CA LEU A 195 2.48 -10.09 1.19
C LEU A 195 3.73 -9.94 2.05
N SER A 196 4.58 -10.94 2.05
CA SER A 196 5.94 -10.86 2.58
C SER A 196 6.93 -11.52 1.63
N TYR A 197 8.15 -11.03 1.60
CA TYR A 197 9.26 -11.61 0.87
C TYR A 197 10.60 -11.15 1.46
N THR A 198 11.67 -11.87 1.15
CA THR A 198 13.03 -11.51 1.52
C THR A 198 13.75 -10.89 0.32
N ILE A 199 14.73 -10.04 0.58
CA ILE A 199 15.54 -9.39 -0.46
C ILE A 199 17.00 -9.66 -0.19
N ASP A 200 17.68 -10.19 -1.18
CA ASP A 200 19.13 -10.29 -1.21
C ASP A 200 19.71 -9.62 -2.46
N LYS A 201 20.99 -9.79 -2.74
CA LYS A 201 21.64 -9.21 -3.93
C LYS A 201 21.06 -9.74 -5.26
N GLY A 202 20.43 -10.89 -5.25
CA GLY A 202 19.79 -11.51 -6.42
C GLY A 202 18.36 -11.06 -6.66
N GLY A 203 17.76 -10.26 -5.77
CA GLY A 203 16.39 -9.81 -5.91
C GLY A 203 15.47 -10.30 -4.79
N ALA A 204 14.19 -10.42 -5.10
CA ALA A 204 13.17 -10.88 -4.15
C ALA A 204 13.09 -12.41 -4.11
N ASN A 205 13.07 -12.96 -2.90
CA ASN A 205 13.02 -14.40 -2.64
C ASN A 205 11.96 -14.71 -1.58
N ASN A 206 11.58 -15.98 -1.44
CA ASN A 206 10.66 -16.46 -0.41
C ASN A 206 9.35 -15.65 -0.39
N ILE A 207 8.76 -15.43 -1.55
CA ILE A 207 7.50 -14.69 -1.67
C ILE A 207 6.39 -15.51 -1.05
N TYR A 208 5.74 -14.96 -0.04
CA TYR A 208 4.69 -15.62 0.74
C TYR A 208 3.49 -14.71 0.93
N ILE A 209 2.30 -15.29 0.87
CA ILE A 209 1.04 -14.61 1.19
C ILE A 209 0.44 -15.23 2.45
N ALA A 210 0.48 -14.47 3.54
CA ALA A 210 -0.26 -14.83 4.74
C ALA A 210 -1.75 -14.54 4.51
N LYS A 211 -2.54 -15.56 4.23
CA LYS A 211 -3.99 -15.45 3.98
C LYS A 211 -4.75 -15.56 5.31
N LYS A 212 -5.82 -14.76 5.45
CA LYS A 212 -6.79 -14.94 6.53
C LYS A 212 -7.47 -16.31 6.32
N LYS A 213 -7.42 -17.18 7.33
CA LYS A 213 -8.19 -18.43 7.30
C LYS A 213 -9.68 -18.10 7.30
N SER A 214 -10.44 -18.68 6.39
CA SER A 214 -11.89 -18.56 6.41
C SER A 214 -12.45 -19.40 7.55
N HIS A 215 -13.61 -19.01 8.11
CA HIS A 215 -14.29 -19.84 9.12
C HIS A 215 -14.64 -21.25 8.61
N LYS A 216 -14.62 -21.47 7.28
CA LYS A 216 -14.87 -22.78 6.65
C LYS A 216 -13.65 -23.70 6.62
N ASP A 217 -12.45 -23.17 6.93
CA ASP A 217 -11.21 -23.96 6.91
C ASP A 217 -10.95 -24.68 8.25
N PHE A 218 -11.92 -24.64 9.17
CA PHE A 218 -11.88 -25.30 10.48
C PHE A 218 -12.88 -26.47 10.58
N GLY A 219 -13.40 -26.96 9.46
CA GLY A 219 -14.25 -28.13 9.38
C GLY A 219 -13.49 -29.40 9.05
#